data_457f13066894218d96bf84e2ed32325b
#
_entry.id   457f13066894218d96bf84e2ed32325b
#
_cell.length_a   1.000
_cell.length_b   1.000
_cell.length_c   1.000
_cell.angle_alpha   90.00
_cell.angle_beta   90.00
_cell.angle_gamma   90.00
#
_symmetry.space_group_name_H-M   'P 1'
#
loop_
_entity.id
_entity.type
_entity.pdbx_description
1 polymer ?
#
loop_
_entity_poly.entity_id
_entity_poly.type
_entity_poly.pdbx_seq_one_letter_code
_entity_poly.pdbx_strand_id
1 'polypeptide(L)'
;NLAYVIYTSGSTGTPKGVMVEHASVLNVLRALLDVSGLTERDSFLAITTISFDIAGLELYLPLAVGANVVVAHGASAIGLQRYLSHQKITVMQATPAAWRMLFDAGWEGAPDLSALCGGEALPSELASNLGRRVKSLRNLYGPTETTIWATTFLTDTRIEAPHRYVPIGRPIANTRIYLLDGHGQPVP
;
A
#
# COMPACT_ATOMS: atom_id res chain seq x y z
N ASN A 1 20.97 12.08 4.94
CA ASN A 1 20.84 12.63 3.58
C ASN A 1 19.45 12.35 3.04
N LEU A 2 18.91 13.28 2.22
CA LEU A 2 17.62 13.12 1.55
C LEU A 2 17.66 11.95 0.57
N ALA A 3 16.56 11.18 0.56
CA ALA A 3 16.29 10.16 -0.44
C ALA A 3 15.49 10.75 -1.61
N TYR A 4 14.44 11.53 -1.29
CA TYR A 4 13.61 12.20 -2.30
C TYR A 4 12.91 13.43 -1.73
N VAL A 5 12.38 14.24 -2.63
CA VAL A 5 11.44 15.33 -2.33
C VAL A 5 10.21 15.15 -3.22
N ILE A 6 9.03 15.09 -2.62
CA ILE A 6 7.76 15.00 -3.35
C ILE A 6 6.87 16.17 -2.92
N TYR A 7 6.26 16.81 -3.92
CA TYR A 7 5.35 17.93 -3.68
C TYR A 7 3.93 17.43 -3.46
N THR A 8 3.33 17.89 -2.36
CA THR A 8 1.92 17.65 -2.03
C THR A 8 1.12 18.94 -2.17
N SER A 9 -0.20 18.84 -2.42
CA SER A 9 -1.09 19.98 -2.40
C SER A 9 -1.19 20.52 -0.97
N GLY A 10 -0.61 21.69 -0.72
CA GLY A 10 -0.69 22.33 0.59
C GLY A 10 -2.13 22.78 0.90
N SER A 11 -2.53 22.72 2.18
CA SER A 11 -3.84 23.21 2.67
C SER A 11 -4.10 24.68 2.37
N THR A 12 -3.05 25.45 2.07
CA THR A 12 -3.09 26.87 1.69
C THR A 12 -3.12 27.11 0.18
N GLY A 13 -3.22 26.03 -0.63
CA GLY A 13 -3.19 26.10 -2.11
C GLY A 13 -1.78 26.17 -2.71
N THR A 14 -0.74 26.43 -1.92
CA THR A 14 0.65 26.41 -2.40
C THR A 14 1.25 25.01 -2.20
N PRO A 15 1.81 24.37 -3.25
CA PRO A 15 2.45 23.08 -3.10
C PRO A 15 3.59 23.10 -2.08
N LYS A 16 3.67 22.08 -1.24
CA LYS A 16 4.73 21.92 -0.25
C LYS A 16 5.61 20.72 -0.61
N GLY A 17 6.93 20.93 -0.62
CA GLY A 17 7.90 19.85 -0.83
C GLY A 17 8.12 19.08 0.47
N VAL A 18 7.75 17.80 0.48
CA VAL A 18 8.03 16.88 1.58
C VAL A 18 9.40 16.26 1.36
N MET A 19 10.30 16.50 2.29
CA MET A 19 11.67 15.98 2.26
C MET A 19 11.77 14.70 3.08
N VAL A 20 12.15 13.60 2.43
CA VAL A 20 12.25 12.28 3.07
C VAL A 20 13.69 11.80 3.07
N GLU A 21 14.18 11.37 4.21
CA GLU A 21 15.55 10.86 4.40
C GLU A 21 15.67 9.36 4.09
N HIS A 22 16.86 8.92 3.70
CA HIS A 22 17.16 7.50 3.47
C HIS A 22 16.86 6.62 4.68
N ALA A 23 17.10 7.11 5.90
CA ALA A 23 16.80 6.37 7.13
C ALA A 23 15.31 6.06 7.28
N SER A 24 14.45 7.02 6.93
CA SER A 24 12.98 6.86 6.97
C SER A 24 12.50 5.86 5.93
N VAL A 25 13.02 5.94 4.70
CA VAL A 25 12.71 4.97 3.64
C VAL A 25 13.12 3.56 4.07
N LEU A 26 14.35 3.40 4.58
CA LEU A 26 14.85 2.10 5.03
C LEU A 26 14.00 1.53 6.17
N ASN A 27 13.53 2.37 7.11
CA ASN A 27 12.64 1.94 8.19
C ASN A 27 11.33 1.36 7.65
N VAL A 28 10.67 2.05 6.70
CA VAL A 28 9.42 1.57 6.09
C VAL A 28 9.65 0.27 5.32
N LEU A 29 10.71 0.18 4.52
CA LEU A 29 11.01 -1.03 3.75
C LEU A 29 11.24 -2.23 4.69
N ARG A 30 12.03 -2.08 5.75
CA ARG A 30 12.27 -3.15 6.74
C ARG A 30 10.98 -3.57 7.43
N ALA A 31 10.20 -2.60 7.94
CA ALA A 31 8.95 -2.92 8.61
C ALA A 31 7.96 -3.65 7.72
N LEU A 32 7.91 -3.31 6.42
CA LEU A 32 7.02 -3.98 5.48
C LEU A 32 7.55 -5.34 5.01
N LEU A 33 8.87 -5.55 4.94
CA LEU A 33 9.45 -6.88 4.73
C LEU A 33 9.03 -7.84 5.85
N ASP A 34 9.15 -7.41 7.11
CA ASP A 34 8.79 -8.22 8.28
C ASP A 34 7.32 -8.65 8.28
N VAL A 35 6.41 -7.80 7.78
CA VAL A 35 4.97 -8.08 7.80
C VAL A 35 4.43 -8.67 6.49
N SER A 36 5.12 -8.51 5.37
CA SER A 36 4.68 -9.04 4.06
C SER A 36 5.12 -10.48 3.83
N GLY A 37 6.23 -10.89 4.44
CA GLY A 37 6.85 -12.18 4.17
C GLY A 37 7.41 -12.31 2.75
N LEU A 38 7.73 -11.18 2.10
CA LEU A 38 8.30 -11.13 0.75
C LEU A 38 9.68 -11.79 0.71
N THR A 39 9.93 -12.59 -0.35
CA THR A 39 11.18 -13.34 -0.56
C THR A 39 11.70 -13.12 -1.98
N GLU A 40 12.91 -13.61 -2.27
CA GLU A 40 13.51 -13.60 -3.62
C GLU A 40 12.69 -14.34 -4.70
N ARG A 41 11.72 -15.16 -4.28
CA ARG A 41 10.88 -15.94 -5.19
C ARG A 41 9.64 -15.18 -5.67
N ASP A 42 9.39 -14.03 -5.07
CA ASP A 42 8.21 -13.22 -5.33
C ASP A 42 8.38 -12.33 -6.56
N SER A 43 7.25 -11.88 -7.09
CA SER A 43 7.17 -10.96 -8.21
C SER A 43 6.20 -9.85 -7.89
N PHE A 44 6.72 -8.64 -7.75
CA PHE A 44 5.95 -7.45 -7.39
C PHE A 44 5.52 -6.69 -8.65
N LEU A 45 4.23 -6.42 -8.79
CA LEU A 45 3.70 -5.60 -9.89
C LEU A 45 3.71 -4.12 -9.48
N ALA A 46 4.62 -3.34 -10.06
CA ALA A 46 4.75 -1.91 -9.85
C ALA A 46 3.89 -1.14 -10.85
N ILE A 47 2.87 -0.44 -10.36
CA ILE A 47 1.89 0.28 -11.18
C ILE A 47 1.87 1.79 -10.93
N THR A 48 2.41 2.22 -9.80
CA THR A 48 2.37 3.62 -9.37
C THR A 48 3.39 4.47 -10.13
N THR A 49 2.99 5.66 -10.57
CA THR A 49 3.94 6.61 -11.15
C THR A 49 4.97 7.07 -10.12
N ILE A 50 6.21 7.29 -10.57
CA ILE A 50 7.31 7.78 -9.71
C ILE A 50 7.06 9.17 -9.09
N SER A 51 5.99 9.86 -9.50
CA SER A 51 5.57 11.12 -8.89
C SER A 51 4.94 10.96 -7.51
N PHE A 52 4.59 9.73 -7.13
CA PHE A 52 4.08 9.37 -5.79
C PHE A 52 5.09 8.50 -5.05
N ASP A 53 5.19 8.71 -3.74
CA ASP A 53 6.11 8.00 -2.86
C ASP A 53 5.86 6.48 -2.78
N ILE A 54 4.62 6.05 -3.01
CA ILE A 54 4.23 4.64 -3.10
C ILE A 54 5.08 3.89 -4.15
N ALA A 55 5.47 4.54 -5.25
CA ALA A 55 6.36 3.94 -6.24
C ALA A 55 7.71 3.51 -5.64
N GLY A 56 8.21 4.24 -4.64
CA GLY A 56 9.42 3.86 -3.91
C GLY A 56 9.27 2.52 -3.21
N LEU A 57 8.09 2.23 -2.64
CA LEU A 57 7.82 0.91 -2.08
C LEU A 57 7.81 -0.17 -3.16
N GLU A 58 7.05 0.04 -4.24
CA GLU A 58 6.86 -0.94 -5.30
C GLU A 58 8.16 -1.33 -5.99
N LEU A 59 9.12 -0.41 -6.06
CA LEU A 59 10.42 -0.64 -6.68
C LEU A 59 11.46 -1.17 -5.67
N TYR A 60 11.60 -0.52 -4.53
CA TYR A 60 12.70 -0.84 -3.61
C TYR A 60 12.43 -2.00 -2.67
N LEU A 61 11.17 -2.24 -2.27
CA LEU A 61 10.84 -3.34 -1.38
C LEU A 61 11.21 -4.71 -1.98
N PRO A 62 10.79 -5.05 -3.21
CA PRO A 62 11.18 -6.32 -3.82
C PRO A 62 12.69 -6.41 -4.09
N LEU A 63 13.33 -5.33 -4.55
CA LEU A 63 14.76 -5.31 -4.79
C LEU A 63 15.60 -5.55 -3.52
N ALA A 64 15.10 -5.12 -2.36
CA ALA A 64 15.80 -5.32 -1.07
C ALA A 64 15.95 -6.79 -0.68
N VAL A 65 15.15 -7.70 -1.24
CA VAL A 65 15.23 -9.16 -1.00
C VAL A 65 15.57 -9.96 -2.25
N GLY A 66 15.91 -9.30 -3.37
CA GLY A 66 16.23 -9.97 -4.64
C GLY A 66 15.01 -10.51 -5.38
N ALA A 67 13.80 -10.05 -5.05
CA ALA A 67 12.57 -10.39 -5.76
C ALA A 67 12.47 -9.68 -7.12
N ASN A 68 11.59 -10.17 -7.99
CA ASN A 68 11.34 -9.55 -9.29
C ASN A 68 10.46 -8.31 -9.18
N VAL A 69 10.76 -7.31 -10.00
CA VAL A 69 9.90 -6.14 -10.23
C VAL A 69 9.35 -6.18 -11.65
N VAL A 70 8.04 -6.23 -11.79
CA VAL A 70 7.36 -6.11 -13.08
C VAL A 70 6.75 -4.72 -13.15
N VAL A 71 7.23 -3.90 -14.09
CA VAL A 71 6.77 -2.51 -14.23
C VAL A 71 5.62 -2.45 -15.24
N ALA A 72 4.45 -2.01 -14.79
CA ALA A 72 3.24 -1.88 -15.59
C ALA A 72 2.71 -0.43 -15.59
N HIS A 73 3.63 0.53 -15.80
CA HIS A 73 3.30 1.94 -15.77
C HIS A 73 2.23 2.31 -16.81
N GLY A 74 1.21 3.06 -16.37
CA GLY A 74 0.12 3.54 -17.23
C GLY A 74 -0.81 2.44 -17.76
N ALA A 75 -0.74 1.23 -17.23
CA ALA A 75 -1.61 0.15 -17.67
C ALA A 75 -3.09 0.45 -17.30
N SER A 76 -3.99 0.23 -18.27
CA SER A 76 -5.43 0.23 -18.01
C SER A 76 -5.82 -0.96 -17.13
N ALA A 77 -7.04 -0.98 -16.57
CA ALA A 77 -7.55 -2.12 -15.80
C ALA A 77 -7.43 -3.45 -16.56
N ILE A 78 -7.75 -3.45 -17.86
CA ILE A 78 -7.58 -4.62 -18.74
C ILE A 78 -6.10 -5.00 -18.89
N GLY A 79 -5.22 -4.02 -18.99
CA GLY A 79 -3.77 -4.23 -19.03
C GLY A 79 -3.26 -4.87 -17.73
N LEU A 80 -3.67 -4.36 -16.57
CA LEU A 80 -3.33 -4.93 -15.26
C LEU A 80 -3.85 -6.36 -15.10
N GLN A 81 -5.10 -6.63 -15.53
CA GLN A 81 -5.67 -7.97 -15.52
C GLN A 81 -4.81 -8.94 -16.34
N ARG A 82 -4.30 -8.53 -17.52
CA ARG A 82 -3.39 -9.34 -18.33
C ARG A 82 -2.07 -9.65 -17.60
N TYR A 83 -1.47 -8.67 -16.93
CA TYR A 83 -0.28 -8.92 -16.09
C TYR A 83 -0.57 -9.97 -15.02
N LEU A 84 -1.68 -9.82 -14.28
CA LEU A 84 -2.08 -10.76 -13.21
C LEU A 84 -2.42 -12.17 -13.74
N SER A 85 -2.92 -12.29 -14.97
CA SER A 85 -3.31 -13.58 -15.57
C SER A 85 -2.16 -14.30 -16.29
N HIS A 86 -1.22 -13.56 -16.88
CA HIS A 86 -0.19 -14.14 -17.75
C HIS A 86 1.21 -14.12 -17.15
N GLN A 87 1.42 -13.37 -16.08
CA GLN A 87 2.68 -13.33 -15.35
C GLN A 87 2.47 -13.84 -13.92
N LYS A 88 3.48 -14.50 -13.39
CA LYS A 88 3.45 -15.01 -12.02
C LYS A 88 3.64 -13.85 -11.02
N ILE A 89 2.65 -12.95 -10.92
CA ILE A 89 2.64 -11.87 -9.95
C ILE A 89 2.17 -12.42 -8.59
N THR A 90 2.95 -12.20 -7.55
CA THR A 90 2.63 -12.66 -6.19
C THR A 90 2.34 -11.52 -5.23
N VAL A 91 2.73 -10.28 -5.57
CA VAL A 91 2.43 -9.11 -4.75
C VAL A 91 2.02 -7.94 -5.65
N MET A 92 0.98 -7.24 -5.27
CA MET A 92 0.57 -5.98 -5.90
C MET A 92 0.02 -5.03 -4.85
N GLN A 93 0.41 -3.77 -4.98
CA GLN A 93 -0.17 -2.68 -4.22
C GLN A 93 -1.04 -1.83 -5.14
N ALA A 94 -2.23 -1.43 -4.63
CA ALA A 94 -3.10 -0.50 -5.34
C ALA A 94 -4.02 0.26 -4.38
N THR A 95 -4.62 1.35 -4.87
CA THR A 95 -5.67 2.05 -4.13
C THR A 95 -6.99 1.28 -4.17
N PRO A 96 -7.93 1.53 -3.23
CA PRO A 96 -9.28 0.99 -3.30
C PRO A 96 -9.96 1.23 -4.66
N ALA A 97 -9.77 2.42 -5.24
CA ALA A 97 -10.30 2.74 -6.56
C ALA A 97 -9.72 1.83 -7.66
N ALA A 98 -8.40 1.58 -7.65
CA ALA A 98 -7.75 0.71 -8.63
C ALA A 98 -8.18 -0.76 -8.48
N TRP A 99 -8.37 -1.26 -7.26
CA TRP A 99 -8.92 -2.59 -7.02
C TRP A 99 -10.36 -2.73 -7.54
N ARG A 100 -11.21 -1.69 -7.38
CA ARG A 100 -12.55 -1.67 -7.98
C ARG A 100 -12.50 -1.73 -9.50
N MET A 101 -11.65 -0.91 -10.12
CA MET A 101 -11.48 -0.92 -11.57
C MET A 101 -11.11 -2.31 -12.12
N LEU A 102 -10.30 -3.08 -11.39
CA LEU A 102 -10.00 -4.46 -11.76
C LEU A 102 -11.23 -5.36 -11.71
N PHE A 103 -12.07 -5.27 -10.68
CA PHE A 103 -13.34 -6.01 -10.61
C PHE A 103 -14.30 -5.61 -11.73
N ASP A 104 -14.45 -4.31 -11.99
CA ASP A 104 -15.30 -3.80 -13.06
C ASP A 104 -14.83 -4.26 -14.45
N ALA A 105 -13.52 -4.49 -14.62
CA ALA A 105 -12.93 -5.08 -15.82
C ALA A 105 -13.06 -6.61 -15.90
N GLY A 106 -13.72 -7.25 -14.91
CA GLY A 106 -13.95 -8.69 -14.88
C GLY A 106 -12.82 -9.53 -14.27
N TRP A 107 -11.94 -8.93 -13.46
CA TRP A 107 -10.92 -9.72 -12.76
C TRP A 107 -11.55 -10.56 -11.64
N GLU A 108 -11.35 -11.88 -11.72
CA GLU A 108 -11.97 -12.84 -10.81
C GLU A 108 -11.13 -13.14 -9.56
N GLY A 109 -9.86 -12.73 -9.54
CA GLY A 109 -8.94 -12.94 -8.43
C GLY A 109 -7.64 -13.63 -8.81
N ALA A 110 -6.76 -13.79 -7.84
CA ALA A 110 -5.50 -14.52 -7.91
C ALA A 110 -5.18 -15.11 -6.53
N PRO A 111 -5.42 -16.42 -6.30
CA PRO A 111 -5.29 -17.05 -4.97
C PRO A 111 -3.89 -16.97 -4.36
N ASP A 112 -2.86 -16.78 -5.18
CA ASP A 112 -1.47 -16.65 -4.73
C ASP A 112 -1.03 -15.20 -4.52
N LEU A 113 -1.89 -14.22 -4.80
CA LEU A 113 -1.58 -12.80 -4.73
C LEU A 113 -1.70 -12.28 -3.30
N SER A 114 -0.65 -11.67 -2.78
CA SER A 114 -0.70 -10.82 -1.59
C SER A 114 -1.07 -9.40 -2.00
N ALA A 115 -2.29 -8.98 -1.68
CA ALA A 115 -2.80 -7.65 -2.01
C ALA A 115 -2.46 -6.65 -0.90
N LEU A 116 -1.86 -5.54 -1.29
CA LEU A 116 -1.65 -4.37 -0.46
C LEU A 116 -2.61 -3.28 -0.92
N CYS A 117 -3.31 -2.64 0.01
CA CYS A 117 -4.31 -1.62 -0.29
C CYS A 117 -4.08 -0.39 0.56
N GLY A 118 -3.99 0.79 -0.05
CA GLY A 118 -3.76 2.04 0.68
C GLY A 118 -3.92 3.28 -0.19
N GLY A 119 -3.62 4.44 0.37
CA GLY A 119 -3.80 5.74 -0.27
C GLY A 119 -5.20 6.34 -0.12
N GLU A 120 -6.20 5.53 0.19
CA GLU A 120 -7.59 5.92 0.45
C GLU A 120 -8.18 5.04 1.54
N ALA A 121 -9.29 5.45 2.16
CA ALA A 121 -10.00 4.62 3.13
C ALA A 121 -10.56 3.35 2.44
N LEU A 122 -10.18 2.18 2.93
CA LEU A 122 -10.61 0.88 2.38
C LEU A 122 -12.02 0.53 2.86
N PRO A 123 -13.06 0.53 1.99
CA PRO A 123 -14.40 0.11 2.36
C PRO A 123 -14.43 -1.39 2.74
N SER A 124 -15.16 -1.74 3.78
CA SER A 124 -15.25 -3.12 4.28
C SER A 124 -15.84 -4.09 3.26
N GLU A 125 -16.80 -3.63 2.46
CA GLU A 125 -17.35 -4.42 1.36
C GLU A 125 -16.29 -4.78 0.31
N LEU A 126 -15.47 -3.80 -0.10
CA LEU A 126 -14.38 -4.03 -1.04
C LEU A 126 -13.32 -4.97 -0.44
N ALA A 127 -12.98 -4.78 0.84
CA ALA A 127 -12.04 -5.65 1.54
C ALA A 127 -12.52 -7.09 1.60
N SER A 128 -13.79 -7.31 1.94
CA SER A 128 -14.41 -8.63 1.95
C SER A 128 -14.42 -9.28 0.55
N ASN A 129 -14.73 -8.49 -0.48
CA ASN A 129 -14.75 -8.96 -1.86
C ASN A 129 -13.35 -9.33 -2.36
N LEU A 130 -12.37 -8.45 -2.13
CA LEU A 130 -10.97 -8.65 -2.53
C LEU A 130 -10.35 -9.81 -1.76
N GLY A 131 -10.53 -9.86 -0.44
CA GLY A 131 -9.89 -10.85 0.40
C GLY A 131 -10.32 -12.29 0.18
N ARG A 132 -11.52 -12.51 -0.36
CA ARG A 132 -11.96 -13.86 -0.80
C ARG A 132 -11.28 -14.33 -2.08
N ARG A 133 -10.58 -13.45 -2.80
CA ARG A 133 -9.99 -13.69 -4.12
C ARG A 133 -8.48 -13.67 -4.16
N VAL A 134 -7.86 -13.34 -3.03
CA VAL A 134 -6.40 -13.22 -2.92
C VAL A 134 -5.87 -14.05 -1.75
N LYS A 135 -4.58 -14.29 -1.71
CA LYS A 135 -3.90 -15.01 -0.63
C LYS A 135 -4.00 -14.26 0.70
N SER A 136 -3.80 -12.96 0.66
CA SER A 136 -3.87 -12.09 1.83
C SER A 136 -4.20 -10.67 1.41
N LEU A 137 -4.84 -9.90 2.30
CA LEU A 137 -5.12 -8.48 2.10
C LEU A 137 -4.59 -7.70 3.30
N ARG A 138 -3.78 -6.69 3.03
CA ARG A 138 -3.26 -5.79 4.04
C ARG A 138 -3.65 -4.35 3.72
N ASN A 139 -4.32 -3.69 4.67
CA ASN A 139 -4.61 -2.27 4.61
C ASN A 139 -3.39 -1.49 5.10
N LEU A 140 -2.99 -0.46 4.36
CA LEU A 140 -1.85 0.40 4.64
C LEU A 140 -2.32 1.85 4.71
N TYR A 141 -1.81 2.60 5.67
CA TYR A 141 -2.10 4.02 5.81
C TYR A 141 -0.82 4.80 6.13
N GLY A 142 -0.65 5.92 5.46
CA GLY A 142 0.41 6.88 5.69
C GLY A 142 0.31 8.05 4.73
N PRO A 143 0.35 9.30 5.23
CA PRO A 143 0.57 10.46 4.38
C PRO A 143 2.04 10.56 3.97
N THR A 144 2.34 11.27 2.89
CA THR A 144 3.71 11.45 2.36
C THR A 144 4.68 11.98 3.43
N GLU A 145 4.19 12.83 4.33
CA GLU A 145 4.95 13.40 5.45
C GLU A 145 5.45 12.35 6.45
N THR A 146 4.84 11.17 6.49
CA THR A 146 5.26 10.05 7.36
C THR A 146 6.02 8.97 6.60
N THR A 147 6.44 9.23 5.39
CA THR A 147 7.20 8.32 4.52
C THR A 147 6.39 7.10 4.10
N ILE A 148 5.65 7.20 3.02
CA ILE A 148 4.88 6.16 2.34
C ILE A 148 3.80 5.53 3.24
N TRP A 149 4.18 4.72 4.23
CA TRP A 149 3.24 4.02 5.12
C TRP A 149 3.66 4.12 6.59
N ALA A 150 2.72 4.50 7.44
CA ALA A 150 2.91 4.64 8.90
C ALA A 150 2.24 3.52 9.69
N THR A 151 1.16 2.93 9.15
CA THR A 151 0.43 1.82 9.80
C THR A 151 0.10 0.70 8.86
N THR A 152 -0.18 -0.47 9.43
CA THR A 152 -0.59 -1.66 8.68
C THR A 152 -1.61 -2.48 9.46
N PHE A 153 -2.58 -3.04 8.73
CA PHE A 153 -3.59 -3.95 9.26
C PHE A 153 -3.76 -5.16 8.34
N LEU A 154 -3.50 -6.36 8.86
CA LEU A 154 -3.83 -7.60 8.15
C LEU A 154 -5.33 -7.85 8.27
N THR A 155 -6.04 -7.81 7.14
CA THR A 155 -7.49 -7.95 7.12
C THR A 155 -7.89 -9.42 7.23
N ASP A 156 -8.67 -9.77 8.27
CA ASP A 156 -9.33 -11.06 8.31
C ASP A 156 -10.62 -10.99 7.48
N THR A 157 -10.57 -11.52 6.29
CA THR A 157 -11.66 -11.45 5.31
C THR A 157 -12.78 -12.47 5.57
N ARG A 158 -12.62 -13.32 6.58
CA ARG A 158 -13.64 -14.30 7.02
C ARG A 158 -14.62 -13.70 8.02
N ILE A 159 -14.30 -12.53 8.59
CA ILE A 159 -15.13 -11.84 9.57
C ILE A 159 -15.83 -10.69 8.86
N GLU A 160 -17.16 -10.63 8.91
CA GLU A 160 -17.90 -9.44 8.49
C GLU A 160 -17.49 -8.27 9.36
N ALA A 161 -16.89 -7.24 8.73
CA ALA A 161 -16.44 -6.08 9.45
C ALA A 161 -17.66 -5.27 9.94
N PRO A 162 -17.79 -5.01 11.24
CA PRO A 162 -18.93 -4.24 11.80
C PRO A 162 -18.87 -2.77 11.41
N HIS A 163 -17.81 -2.34 10.75
CA HIS A 163 -17.54 -0.95 10.41
C HIS A 163 -17.61 -0.72 8.91
N ARG A 164 -17.94 0.52 8.52
CA ARG A 164 -17.98 0.95 7.12
C ARG A 164 -16.63 0.84 6.42
N TYR A 165 -15.54 1.04 7.15
CA TYR A 165 -14.18 1.00 6.65
C TYR A 165 -13.30 0.06 7.49
N VAL A 166 -12.30 -0.53 6.83
CA VAL A 166 -11.27 -1.33 7.48
C VAL A 166 -10.39 -0.43 8.35
N PRO A 167 -10.04 -0.84 9.58
CA PRO A 167 -9.10 -0.10 10.41
C PRO A 167 -7.76 0.15 9.72
N ILE A 168 -7.11 1.28 10.04
CA ILE A 168 -5.76 1.57 9.56
C ILE A 168 -4.69 0.73 10.28
N GLY A 169 -5.05 0.09 11.38
CA GLY A 169 -4.22 -0.86 12.10
C GLY A 169 -3.28 -0.24 13.11
N ARG A 170 -2.09 -0.81 13.20
CA ARG A 170 -1.06 -0.42 14.17
C ARG A 170 0.13 0.23 13.48
N PRO A 171 0.87 1.13 14.19
CA PRO A 171 2.08 1.73 13.66
C PRO A 171 3.11 0.65 13.29
N ILE A 172 3.86 0.92 12.23
CA ILE A 172 5.04 0.14 11.86
C ILE A 172 6.16 0.35 12.90
N ALA A 173 7.23 -0.46 12.81
CA ALA A 173 8.39 -0.31 13.69
C ALA A 173 8.94 1.14 13.66
N ASN A 174 9.42 1.61 14.81
CA ASN A 174 9.96 2.96 15.00
C ASN A 174 8.99 4.11 14.69
N THR A 175 7.68 3.84 14.60
CA THR A 175 6.62 4.84 14.37
C THR A 175 5.69 4.89 15.58
N ARG A 176 5.26 6.08 15.97
CA ARG A 176 4.33 6.30 17.08
C ARG A 176 3.10 7.04 16.59
N ILE A 177 1.94 6.66 17.10
CA ILE A 177 0.66 7.32 16.83
C ILE A 177 0.09 7.75 18.18
N TYR A 178 -0.38 8.97 18.23
CA TYR A 178 -1.03 9.53 19.41
C TYR A 178 -2.44 9.96 19.04
N LEU A 179 -3.42 9.56 19.86
CA LEU A 179 -4.76 10.13 19.82
C LEU A 179 -4.75 11.37 20.72
N LEU A 180 -5.15 12.50 20.14
CA LEU A 180 -5.13 13.77 20.85
C LEU A 180 -6.56 14.33 20.93
N ASP A 181 -6.86 15.02 22.03
CA ASP A 181 -8.08 15.80 22.17
C ASP A 181 -7.99 17.15 21.42
N GLY A 182 -9.04 17.97 21.51
CA GLY A 182 -9.08 19.29 20.88
C GLY A 182 -8.06 20.31 21.43
N HIS A 183 -7.37 20.00 22.51
CA HIS A 183 -6.30 20.78 23.12
C HIS A 183 -4.91 20.22 22.83
N GLY A 184 -4.82 19.15 22.05
CA GLY A 184 -3.57 18.49 21.70
C GLY A 184 -3.00 17.60 22.82
N GLN A 185 -3.81 17.21 23.81
CA GLN A 185 -3.38 16.33 24.88
C GLN A 185 -3.68 14.87 24.53
N PRO A 186 -2.76 13.92 24.82
CA PRO A 186 -3.00 12.50 24.59
C PRO A 186 -4.24 12.00 25.33
N VAL A 187 -5.07 11.23 24.65
CA VAL A 187 -6.23 10.53 25.20
C VAL A 187 -6.02 9.03 25.14
N PRO A 188 -6.68 8.26 26.02
CA PRO A 188 -6.59 6.80 26.03
C PRO A 188 -7.01 6.14 24.70
#